data_4c931ca9547264c6b59eb8e04e4b7f2d
#
_entry.id   4c931ca9547264c6b59eb8e04e4b7f2d
#
_cell.length_a   1.000
_cell.length_b   1.000
_cell.length_c   1.000
_cell.angle_alpha   90.00
_cell.angle_beta   90.00
_cell.angle_gamma   90.00
#
_symmetry.space_group_name_H-M   'P 1'
#
loop_
_entity.id
_entity.type
_entity.pdbx_description
1 polymer ?
#
loop_
_entity_poly.entity_id
_entity_poly.type
_entity_poly.pdbx_seq_one_letter_code
_entity_poly.pdbx_strand_id
1 'polypeptide(L)'
;MSKIGEWWKSLFGRDVVPNQAEHGHTSEVGYRPTMERRARLENPLFAVDYEYRAVVADIRRMDRQDGRVKRIHNRVARDVTRGGLVLNQPNPSKRVQREWRAFISRLQLDNAQKLKSDARALVMEGNLPMQWVIDDAGRVVAGVRMPSETLRPNVGVNGLFTNVQTAYTQMDLATGQDLAVFPLWQLTLARQDPDNYDDLSCLGRPFMDASREIWRKLGMTDTDLLIQRHHRSQMR
;
A
#
# COMPACT_ATOMS: atom_id res chain seq x y z
N MET A 1 -24.24 -3.17 20.01
CA MET A 1 -24.26 -3.05 18.54
C MET A 1 -24.23 -1.57 18.21
N SER A 2 -23.25 -1.11 17.43
CA SER A 2 -23.09 0.33 17.18
C SER A 2 -24.10 0.79 16.12
N LYS A 3 -24.61 2.02 16.28
CA LYS A 3 -25.52 2.69 15.32
C LYS A 3 -24.99 2.75 13.87
N ILE A 4 -23.71 2.58 13.70
CA ILE A 4 -23.00 2.54 12.39
C ILE A 4 -23.36 1.25 11.62
N GLY A 5 -23.50 0.13 12.30
CA GLY A 5 -23.89 -1.14 11.66
C GLY A 5 -25.30 -1.12 11.10
N GLU A 6 -26.23 -0.42 11.77
CA GLU A 6 -27.62 -0.30 11.30
C GLU A 6 -27.73 0.67 10.10
N TRP A 7 -26.96 1.78 10.11
CA TRP A 7 -26.92 2.71 9.00
C TRP A 7 -26.36 2.05 7.72
N TRP A 8 -25.35 1.22 7.85
CA TRP A 8 -24.73 0.47 6.75
C TRP A 8 -25.70 -0.56 6.16
N LYS A 9 -26.51 -1.23 7.01
CA LYS A 9 -27.59 -2.13 6.59
C LYS A 9 -28.68 -1.42 5.81
N SER A 10 -29.00 -0.18 6.17
CA SER A 10 -30.04 0.60 5.49
C SER A 10 -29.64 1.10 4.10
N LEU A 11 -28.33 1.30 3.86
CA LEU A 11 -27.80 1.81 2.59
C LEU A 11 -27.59 0.72 1.54
N PHE A 12 -27.22 -0.48 1.95
CA PHE A 12 -26.83 -1.55 1.04
C PHE A 12 -27.76 -2.76 1.06
N GLY A 13 -28.78 -2.75 1.90
CA GLY A 13 -29.91 -3.67 1.85
C GLY A 13 -29.60 -5.17 1.91
N ARG A 14 -28.37 -5.54 2.23
CA ARG A 14 -27.93 -6.91 2.42
C ARG A 14 -26.90 -6.96 3.53
N ASP A 15 -27.00 -7.94 4.40
CA ASP A 15 -25.86 -8.45 5.12
C ASP A 15 -24.85 -8.92 4.05
N VAL A 16 -23.87 -8.08 3.73
CA VAL A 16 -22.69 -8.55 3.02
C VAL A 16 -21.89 -9.36 4.04
N VAL A 17 -22.44 -10.48 4.41
CA VAL A 17 -21.63 -11.60 4.86
C VAL A 17 -20.84 -11.94 3.62
N PRO A 18 -19.50 -11.78 3.61
CA PRO A 18 -18.71 -12.34 2.52
C PRO A 18 -19.16 -13.79 2.49
N ASN A 19 -19.75 -14.18 1.36
CA ASN A 19 -20.18 -15.55 1.16
C ASN A 19 -18.93 -16.39 1.40
N GLN A 20 -18.83 -16.98 2.57
CA GLN A 20 -17.97 -18.12 2.78
C GLN A 20 -18.64 -19.22 1.98
N ALA A 21 -18.59 -19.05 0.65
CA ALA A 21 -18.84 -20.17 -0.20
C ALA A 21 -17.84 -21.21 0.27
N GLU A 22 -18.34 -22.24 0.92
CA GLU A 22 -17.65 -23.50 1.00
C GLU A 22 -17.37 -23.87 -0.45
N HIS A 23 -16.26 -23.35 -0.96
CA HIS A 23 -15.78 -23.65 -2.28
C HIS A 23 -15.37 -25.11 -2.21
N GLY A 24 -16.33 -25.97 -2.51
CA GLY A 24 -16.01 -27.32 -2.91
C GLY A 24 -14.87 -27.21 -3.90
N HIS A 25 -13.83 -27.99 -3.71
CA HIS A 25 -12.63 -28.04 -4.54
C HIS A 25 -12.97 -28.34 -6.00
N THR A 26 -13.53 -27.36 -6.71
CA THR A 26 -13.66 -27.43 -8.14
C THR A 26 -12.40 -26.83 -8.75
N SER A 27 -11.84 -27.52 -9.71
CA SER A 27 -10.62 -27.12 -10.45
C SER A 27 -10.72 -25.74 -11.12
N GLU A 28 -11.90 -25.14 -11.13
CA GLU A 28 -12.22 -23.86 -11.77
C GLU A 28 -11.98 -22.66 -10.85
N VAL A 29 -11.78 -22.87 -9.56
CA VAL A 29 -11.58 -21.80 -8.57
C VAL A 29 -10.10 -21.43 -8.46
N GLY A 30 -9.41 -21.12 -9.50
CA GLY A 30 -8.09 -20.48 -9.48
C GLY A 30 -7.21 -20.66 -8.22
N TYR A 31 -7.31 -21.81 -7.54
CA TYR A 31 -6.53 -22.11 -6.36
C TYR A 31 -5.10 -22.45 -6.76
N ARG A 32 -4.15 -21.61 -6.40
CA ARG A 32 -2.72 -21.90 -6.52
C ARG A 32 -2.11 -22.12 -5.16
N PRO A 33 -2.11 -23.36 -4.63
CA PRO A 33 -1.43 -23.66 -3.40
C PRO A 33 0.06 -23.81 -3.68
N THR A 34 0.82 -22.72 -3.63
CA THR A 34 2.25 -22.87 -3.50
C THR A 34 2.56 -23.24 -2.06
N MET A 35 3.53 -24.15 -1.87
CA MET A 35 4.00 -24.56 -0.52
C MET A 35 4.38 -23.36 0.34
N GLU A 36 4.99 -22.35 -0.27
CA GLU A 36 5.37 -21.10 0.39
C GLU A 36 4.19 -20.30 0.90
N ARG A 37 3.08 -20.25 0.13
CA ARG A 37 1.86 -19.56 0.55
C ARG A 37 1.25 -20.23 1.77
N ARG A 38 1.22 -21.56 1.78
CA ARG A 38 0.74 -22.34 2.90
C ARG A 38 1.60 -22.12 4.14
N ALA A 39 2.92 -22.14 4.01
CA ALA A 39 3.86 -21.90 5.09
C ALA A 39 3.72 -20.47 5.66
N ARG A 40 3.51 -19.47 4.81
CA ARG A 40 3.29 -18.06 5.24
C ARG A 40 1.96 -17.88 5.97
N LEU A 41 0.91 -18.57 5.55
CA LEU A 41 -0.41 -18.49 6.18
C LEU A 41 -0.49 -19.30 7.50
N GLU A 42 0.22 -20.42 7.58
CA GLU A 42 0.28 -21.25 8.76
C GLU A 42 1.21 -20.69 9.85
N ASN A 43 2.18 -19.85 9.48
CA ASN A 43 3.09 -19.17 10.41
C ASN A 43 2.83 -17.66 10.46
N PRO A 44 2.07 -17.15 11.45
CA PRO A 44 1.79 -15.71 11.60
C PRO A 44 3.06 -14.85 11.71
N LEU A 45 4.16 -15.41 12.22
CA LEU A 45 5.46 -14.74 12.29
C LEU A 45 6.08 -14.48 10.92
N PHE A 46 5.73 -15.28 9.90
CA PHE A 46 6.17 -15.10 8.52
C PHE A 46 5.14 -14.36 7.64
N ALA A 47 3.97 -14.08 8.18
CA ALA A 47 2.89 -13.38 7.47
C ALA A 47 3.20 -11.89 7.21
N VAL A 48 4.20 -11.35 7.88
CA VAL A 48 4.78 -10.08 7.48
C VAL A 48 5.77 -10.39 6.36
N ASP A 49 5.52 -9.80 5.21
CA ASP A 49 6.37 -10.00 4.04
C ASP A 49 7.77 -9.41 4.29
N TYR A 50 8.68 -10.25 4.79
CA TYR A 50 10.08 -9.85 5.00
C TYR A 50 10.74 -9.40 3.70
N GLU A 51 10.35 -10.01 2.59
CA GLU A 51 10.82 -9.61 1.27
C GLU A 51 10.35 -8.20 0.95
N TYR A 52 9.06 -7.89 1.14
CA TYR A 52 8.53 -6.55 0.95
C TYR A 52 9.25 -5.50 1.79
N ARG A 53 9.51 -5.78 3.07
CA ARG A 53 10.27 -4.88 3.95
C ARG A 53 11.69 -4.64 3.44
N ALA A 54 12.38 -5.69 3.01
CA ALA A 54 13.71 -5.58 2.42
C ALA A 54 13.69 -4.75 1.15
N VAL A 55 12.67 -4.96 0.30
CA VAL A 55 12.45 -4.16 -0.91
C VAL A 55 12.26 -2.69 -0.58
N VAL A 56 11.35 -2.35 0.34
CA VAL A 56 11.09 -0.96 0.76
C VAL A 56 12.34 -0.30 1.35
N ALA A 57 13.09 -1.03 2.18
CA ALA A 57 14.33 -0.53 2.77
C ALA A 57 15.39 -0.22 1.71
N ASP A 58 15.54 -1.09 0.71
CA ASP A 58 16.44 -0.88 -0.42
C ASP A 58 16.03 0.32 -1.26
N ILE A 59 14.77 0.44 -1.63
CA ILE A 59 14.27 1.58 -2.41
C ILE A 59 14.47 2.90 -1.67
N ARG A 60 14.21 2.93 -0.36
CA ARG A 60 14.49 4.11 0.48
C ARG A 60 15.98 4.45 0.53
N ARG A 61 16.85 3.43 0.50
CA ARG A 61 18.31 3.61 0.40
C ARG A 61 18.68 4.20 -0.96
N MET A 62 18.19 3.61 -2.05
CA MET A 62 18.41 4.11 -3.41
C MET A 62 17.98 5.56 -3.56
N ASP A 63 16.80 5.92 -3.06
CA ASP A 63 16.27 7.30 -3.10
C ASP A 63 17.14 8.30 -2.32
N ARG A 64 17.75 7.87 -1.22
CA ARG A 64 18.64 8.72 -0.42
C ARG A 64 20.03 8.90 -1.04
N GLN A 65 20.54 7.86 -1.67
CA GLN A 65 21.92 7.82 -2.16
C GLN A 65 22.05 8.24 -3.63
N ASP A 66 21.00 8.04 -4.45
CA ASP A 66 21.04 8.34 -5.88
C ASP A 66 20.04 9.45 -6.25
N GLY A 67 20.60 10.61 -6.65
CA GLY A 67 19.80 11.75 -7.10
C GLY A 67 18.96 11.49 -8.36
N ARG A 68 19.32 10.50 -9.20
CA ARG A 68 18.53 10.10 -10.38
C ARG A 68 17.28 9.37 -9.93
N VAL A 69 17.41 8.41 -9.03
CA VAL A 69 16.28 7.67 -8.44
C VAL A 69 15.30 8.64 -7.75
N LYS A 70 15.84 9.56 -6.93
CA LYS A 70 15.05 10.60 -6.28
C LYS A 70 14.27 11.48 -7.27
N ARG A 71 14.90 11.84 -8.41
CA ARG A 71 14.23 12.63 -9.46
C ARG A 71 13.10 11.84 -10.11
N ILE A 72 13.29 10.53 -10.37
CA ILE A 72 12.26 9.66 -10.97
C ILE A 72 11.04 9.63 -10.05
N HIS A 73 11.21 9.29 -8.76
CA HIS A 73 10.10 9.26 -7.79
C HIS A 73 9.36 10.60 -7.71
N ASN A 74 10.12 11.71 -7.63
CA ASN A 74 9.53 13.04 -7.57
C ASN A 74 8.82 13.45 -8.85
N ARG A 75 9.30 13.01 -10.01
CA ARG A 75 8.69 13.32 -11.31
C ARG A 75 7.39 12.55 -11.48
N VAL A 76 7.40 11.23 -11.26
CA VAL A 76 6.21 10.40 -11.36
C VAL A 76 5.12 10.92 -10.40
N ALA A 77 5.48 11.18 -9.13
CA ALA A 77 4.53 11.72 -8.16
C ALA A 77 3.93 13.07 -8.60
N ARG A 78 4.74 13.96 -9.17
CA ARG A 78 4.28 15.25 -9.70
C ARG A 78 3.36 15.08 -10.90
N ASP A 79 3.72 14.21 -11.83
CA ASP A 79 2.98 14.03 -13.07
C ASP A 79 1.59 13.43 -12.78
N VAL A 80 1.51 12.47 -11.84
CA VAL A 80 0.24 11.88 -11.38
C VAL A 80 -0.65 12.91 -10.66
N THR A 81 -0.06 13.80 -9.85
CA THR A 81 -0.84 14.74 -9.03
C THR A 81 -1.07 16.11 -9.69
N ARG A 82 -0.53 16.33 -10.89
CA ARG A 82 -0.57 17.64 -11.57
C ARG A 82 -1.98 18.17 -11.80
N GLY A 83 -2.95 17.29 -12.05
CA GLY A 83 -4.35 17.64 -12.28
C GLY A 83 -5.17 17.81 -11.00
N GLY A 84 -4.60 17.51 -9.83
CA GLY A 84 -5.36 17.42 -8.58
C GLY A 84 -6.41 16.30 -8.60
N LEU A 85 -7.38 16.38 -7.71
CA LEU A 85 -8.52 15.46 -7.65
C LEU A 85 -9.74 16.12 -8.28
N VAL A 86 -10.32 15.49 -9.28
CA VAL A 86 -11.48 15.98 -10.02
C VAL A 86 -12.66 15.06 -9.78
N LEU A 87 -13.83 15.65 -9.53
CA LEU A 87 -15.08 14.90 -9.45
C LEU A 87 -15.49 14.46 -10.87
N ASN A 88 -15.36 13.16 -11.14
CA ASN A 88 -15.76 12.58 -12.42
C ASN A 88 -17.26 12.23 -12.44
N GLN A 89 -18.09 13.25 -12.39
CA GLN A 89 -19.54 13.13 -12.51
C GLN A 89 -20.04 14.09 -13.57
N PRO A 90 -20.73 13.63 -14.63
CA PRO A 90 -21.36 14.53 -15.59
C PRO A 90 -22.49 15.32 -14.91
N ASN A 91 -22.45 16.65 -15.03
CA ASN A 91 -23.45 17.57 -14.49
C ASN A 91 -23.77 17.38 -12.99
N PRO A 92 -22.78 17.51 -12.09
CA PRO A 92 -23.03 17.35 -10.67
C PRO A 92 -23.97 18.44 -10.15
N SER A 93 -24.95 18.07 -9.32
CA SER A 93 -25.85 19.04 -8.69
C SER A 93 -25.05 20.01 -7.79
N LYS A 94 -25.60 21.21 -7.55
CA LYS A 94 -25.00 22.23 -6.65
C LYS A 94 -24.70 21.65 -5.24
N ARG A 95 -25.57 20.73 -4.76
CA ARG A 95 -25.37 20.05 -3.48
C ARG A 95 -24.13 19.15 -3.52
N VAL A 96 -24.00 18.31 -4.55
CA VAL A 96 -22.84 17.40 -4.71
C VAL A 96 -21.54 18.20 -4.82
N GLN A 97 -21.53 19.30 -5.59
CA GLN A 97 -20.34 20.16 -5.71
C GLN A 97 -19.93 20.77 -4.36
N ARG A 98 -20.92 21.22 -3.56
CA ARG A 98 -20.65 21.78 -2.23
C ARG A 98 -20.07 20.73 -1.30
N GLU A 99 -20.69 19.56 -1.22
CA GLU A 99 -20.22 18.45 -0.37
C GLU A 99 -18.81 17.96 -0.82
N TRP A 100 -18.57 17.89 -2.11
CA TRP A 100 -17.27 17.55 -2.67
C TRP A 100 -16.19 18.56 -2.24
N ARG A 101 -16.45 19.85 -2.37
CA ARG A 101 -15.51 20.88 -1.92
C ARG A 101 -15.24 20.79 -0.41
N ALA A 102 -16.29 20.62 0.39
CA ALA A 102 -16.16 20.45 1.83
C ALA A 102 -15.36 19.20 2.20
N PHE A 103 -15.55 18.11 1.48
CA PHE A 103 -14.79 16.87 1.66
C PHE A 103 -13.31 17.05 1.32
N ILE A 104 -13.00 17.61 0.15
CA ILE A 104 -11.62 17.87 -0.30
C ILE A 104 -10.88 18.77 0.69
N SER A 105 -11.49 19.87 1.10
CA SER A 105 -10.88 20.82 2.03
C SER A 105 -10.67 20.20 3.41
N ARG A 106 -11.62 19.44 3.92
CA ARG A 106 -11.53 18.76 5.22
C ARG A 106 -10.39 17.73 5.26
N LEU A 107 -10.20 16.99 4.18
CA LEU A 107 -9.14 15.99 4.05
C LEU A 107 -7.81 16.56 3.52
N GLN A 108 -7.76 17.87 3.27
CA GLN A 108 -6.59 18.55 2.68
C GLN A 108 -6.15 17.95 1.34
N LEU A 109 -7.10 17.46 0.56
CA LEU A 109 -6.83 16.88 -0.75
C LEU A 109 -6.67 17.95 -1.86
N ASP A 110 -6.94 19.20 -1.55
CA ASP A 110 -6.60 20.40 -2.33
C ASP A 110 -5.15 20.85 -2.12
N ASN A 111 -4.48 20.32 -1.09
CA ASN A 111 -3.08 20.62 -0.83
C ASN A 111 -2.17 19.80 -1.77
N ALA A 112 -1.62 20.47 -2.78
CA ALA A 112 -0.72 19.85 -3.76
C ALA A 112 0.53 19.20 -3.13
N GLN A 113 1.03 19.74 -2.02
CA GLN A 113 2.17 19.18 -1.29
C GLN A 113 1.82 17.82 -0.66
N LYS A 114 0.65 17.73 -0.03
CA LYS A 114 0.16 16.49 0.58
C LYS A 114 -0.08 15.44 -0.48
N LEU A 115 -0.82 15.76 -1.54
CA LEU A 115 -1.07 14.83 -2.66
C LEU A 115 0.23 14.30 -3.27
N LYS A 116 1.18 15.20 -3.53
CA LYS A 116 2.48 14.81 -4.07
C LYS A 116 3.25 13.91 -3.09
N SER A 117 3.20 14.19 -1.79
CA SER A 117 3.84 13.36 -0.76
C SER A 117 3.23 11.97 -0.70
N ASP A 118 1.91 11.86 -0.78
CA ASP A 118 1.20 10.59 -0.75
C ASP A 118 1.44 9.77 -2.03
N ALA A 119 1.38 10.42 -3.20
CA ALA A 119 1.73 9.77 -4.47
C ALA A 119 3.18 9.31 -4.50
N ARG A 120 4.11 10.12 -3.95
CA ARG A 120 5.52 9.73 -3.85
C ARG A 120 5.72 8.50 -2.95
N ALA A 121 4.99 8.42 -1.84
CA ALA A 121 5.03 7.24 -0.97
C ALA A 121 4.52 6.00 -1.70
N LEU A 122 3.40 6.10 -2.44
CA LEU A 122 2.89 5.00 -3.25
C LEU A 122 3.91 4.51 -4.27
N VAL A 123 4.56 5.42 -4.99
CA VAL A 123 5.59 5.08 -6.00
C VAL A 123 6.81 4.43 -5.37
N MET A 124 7.24 4.90 -4.21
CA MET A 124 8.43 4.38 -3.51
C MET A 124 8.19 3.03 -2.83
N GLU A 125 7.01 2.85 -2.24
CA GLU A 125 6.71 1.71 -1.37
C GLU A 125 5.77 0.71 -2.04
N GLY A 126 5.16 1.07 -3.17
CA GLY A 126 4.16 0.23 -3.86
C GLY A 126 2.83 0.13 -3.13
N ASN A 127 2.75 0.63 -1.91
CA ASN A 127 1.57 0.59 -1.06
C ASN A 127 1.35 1.92 -0.36
N LEU A 128 0.10 2.35 -0.29
CA LEU A 128 -0.30 3.56 0.44
C LEU A 128 -1.48 3.22 1.33
N PRO A 129 -1.23 2.82 2.57
CA PRO A 129 -2.31 2.62 3.54
C PRO A 129 -2.75 3.96 4.12
N MET A 130 -4.05 4.22 4.03
CA MET A 130 -4.71 5.41 4.57
C MET A 130 -5.76 5.00 5.59
N GLN A 131 -5.56 5.40 6.83
CA GLN A 131 -6.55 5.26 7.88
C GLN A 131 -7.52 6.43 7.85
N TRP A 132 -8.81 6.15 7.89
CA TRP A 132 -9.87 7.14 7.96
C TRP A 132 -10.31 7.35 9.40
N VAL A 133 -10.24 8.60 9.84
CA VAL A 133 -10.76 9.02 11.14
C VAL A 133 -12.16 9.58 10.95
N ILE A 134 -13.10 9.07 11.74
CA ILE A 134 -14.51 9.44 11.66
C ILE A 134 -14.91 10.16 12.94
N ASP A 135 -15.70 11.24 12.81
CA ASP A 135 -16.29 11.96 13.92
C ASP A 135 -17.55 11.24 14.47
N ASP A 136 -18.07 11.72 15.60
CA ASP A 136 -19.28 11.17 16.23
C ASP A 136 -20.54 11.28 15.33
N ALA A 137 -20.51 12.15 14.33
CA ALA A 137 -21.56 12.29 13.33
C ALA A 137 -21.40 11.35 12.12
N GLY A 138 -20.40 10.45 12.15
CA GLY A 138 -20.13 9.50 11.08
C GLY A 138 -19.47 10.09 9.84
N ARG A 139 -18.86 11.29 9.94
CA ARG A 139 -18.18 11.94 8.82
C ARG A 139 -16.68 11.69 8.89
N VAL A 140 -16.07 11.42 7.75
CA VAL A 140 -14.60 11.32 7.65
C VAL A 140 -13.99 12.70 7.85
N VAL A 141 -13.18 12.87 8.90
CA VAL A 141 -12.54 14.16 9.26
C VAL A 141 -11.08 14.21 8.89
N ALA A 142 -10.39 13.06 8.83
CA ALA A 142 -8.99 13.01 8.45
C ALA A 142 -8.65 11.71 7.74
N GLY A 143 -7.67 11.78 6.84
CA GLY A 143 -6.99 10.62 6.27
C GLY A 143 -5.53 10.63 6.74
N VAL A 144 -5.14 9.64 7.54
CA VAL A 144 -3.80 9.49 8.10
C VAL A 144 -3.06 8.41 7.35
N ARG A 145 -1.90 8.76 6.75
CA ARG A 145 -1.03 7.77 6.12
C ARG A 145 -0.31 6.94 7.18
N MET A 146 -0.37 5.63 7.01
CA MET A 146 0.32 4.68 7.88
C MET A 146 1.60 4.15 7.21
N PRO A 147 2.59 3.69 7.98
CA PRO A 147 3.76 3.00 7.43
C PRO A 147 3.33 1.69 6.75
N SER A 148 3.66 1.56 5.47
CA SER A 148 3.21 0.41 4.66
C SER A 148 3.79 -0.92 5.12
N GLU A 149 5.01 -0.92 5.64
CA GLU A 149 5.70 -2.09 6.13
C GLU A 149 5.15 -2.65 7.46
N THR A 150 4.34 -1.88 8.18
CA THR A 150 3.73 -2.32 9.44
C THR A 150 2.37 -2.97 9.25
N LEU A 151 1.79 -2.82 8.05
CA LEU A 151 0.43 -3.26 7.80
C LEU A 151 0.39 -4.66 7.18
N ARG A 152 -0.43 -5.53 7.77
CA ARG A 152 -0.72 -6.87 7.27
C ARG A 152 -2.19 -6.97 6.90
N PRO A 153 -2.54 -7.25 5.63
CA PRO A 153 -3.89 -7.64 5.25
C PRO A 153 -4.22 -9.05 5.75
N ASN A 154 -5.36 -9.23 6.41
CA ASN A 154 -5.82 -10.53 6.90
C ASN A 154 -6.65 -11.25 5.83
N VAL A 155 -5.98 -11.75 4.81
CA VAL A 155 -6.61 -12.45 3.69
C VAL A 155 -6.43 -13.94 3.81
N GLY A 156 -7.45 -14.69 3.40
CA GLY A 156 -7.41 -16.13 3.32
C GLY A 156 -6.64 -16.64 2.08
N VAL A 157 -6.59 -17.94 1.93
CA VAL A 157 -5.92 -18.63 0.80
C VAL A 157 -6.50 -18.23 -0.55
N ASN A 158 -7.78 -17.85 -0.58
CA ASN A 158 -8.49 -17.38 -1.77
C ASN A 158 -8.21 -15.91 -2.15
N GLY A 159 -7.36 -15.20 -1.39
CA GLY A 159 -7.07 -13.79 -1.60
C GLY A 159 -8.17 -12.82 -1.10
N LEU A 160 -9.25 -13.35 -0.48
CA LEU A 160 -10.31 -12.55 0.10
C LEU A 160 -10.07 -12.33 1.60
N PHE A 161 -10.58 -11.21 2.14
CA PHE A 161 -10.51 -10.95 3.57
C PHE A 161 -11.31 -12.02 4.36
N THR A 162 -10.66 -12.60 5.35
CA THR A 162 -11.28 -13.61 6.20
C THR A 162 -12.41 -13.02 7.04
N ASN A 163 -12.23 -11.79 7.51
CA ASN A 163 -13.25 -11.06 8.26
C ASN A 163 -13.16 -9.56 7.96
N VAL A 164 -14.26 -8.95 7.58
CA VAL A 164 -14.37 -7.52 7.24
C VAL A 164 -14.10 -6.62 8.46
N GLN A 165 -14.38 -7.09 9.68
CA GLN A 165 -14.17 -6.33 10.91
C GLN A 165 -12.70 -6.35 11.37
N THR A 166 -11.93 -7.31 10.92
CA THR A 166 -10.50 -7.47 11.23
C THR A 166 -9.69 -7.59 9.95
N ALA A 167 -9.97 -6.73 8.97
CA ALA A 167 -9.41 -6.83 7.64
C ALA A 167 -7.90 -6.55 7.60
N TYR A 168 -7.44 -5.65 8.46
CA TYR A 168 -6.02 -5.27 8.51
C TYR A 168 -5.51 -5.29 9.94
N THR A 169 -4.27 -5.71 10.10
CA THR A 169 -3.56 -5.66 11.38
C THR A 169 -2.31 -4.82 11.23
N GLN A 170 -2.11 -3.88 12.13
CA GLN A 170 -0.84 -3.16 12.26
C GLN A 170 0.05 -3.89 13.24
N MET A 171 1.28 -4.15 12.85
CA MET A 171 2.26 -4.86 13.65
C MET A 171 3.42 -3.94 14.07
N ASP A 172 3.93 -4.17 15.26
CA ASP A 172 5.23 -3.62 15.67
C ASP A 172 6.35 -4.37 14.94
N LEU A 173 7.21 -3.64 14.25
CA LEU A 173 8.32 -4.22 13.50
C LEU A 173 9.42 -4.80 14.40
N ALA A 174 9.54 -4.30 15.63
CA ALA A 174 10.58 -4.73 16.55
C ALA A 174 10.19 -6.00 17.31
N THR A 175 8.94 -6.06 17.79
CA THR A 175 8.45 -7.15 18.64
C THR A 175 7.63 -8.18 17.89
N GLY A 176 7.10 -7.84 16.70
CA GLY A 176 6.18 -8.67 15.94
C GLY A 176 4.77 -8.74 16.54
N GLN A 177 4.49 -7.94 17.57
CA GLN A 177 3.18 -7.92 18.22
C GLN A 177 2.16 -7.10 17.41
N ASP A 178 0.90 -7.50 17.48
CA ASP A 178 -0.20 -6.76 16.89
C ASP A 178 -0.46 -5.50 17.73
N LEU A 179 -0.33 -4.32 17.11
CA LEU A 179 -0.58 -3.02 17.75
C LEU A 179 -2.04 -2.60 17.65
N ALA A 180 -2.64 -2.80 16.48
CA ALA A 180 -4.02 -2.41 16.22
C ALA A 180 -4.62 -3.26 15.10
N VAL A 181 -5.95 -3.40 15.15
CA VAL A 181 -6.73 -4.10 14.13
C VAL A 181 -7.74 -3.15 13.53
N PHE A 182 -7.82 -3.11 12.21
CA PHE A 182 -8.69 -2.19 11.48
C PHE A 182 -9.73 -2.95 10.66
N PRO A 183 -10.99 -2.54 10.72
CA PRO A 183 -12.01 -3.02 9.78
C PRO A 183 -11.78 -2.45 8.38
N LEU A 184 -12.32 -3.14 7.38
CA LEU A 184 -12.15 -2.78 5.96
C LEU A 184 -12.58 -1.35 5.62
N TRP A 185 -13.62 -0.83 6.28
CA TRP A 185 -14.13 0.52 6.05
C TRP A 185 -13.22 1.63 6.61
N GLN A 186 -12.39 1.31 7.63
CA GLN A 186 -11.55 2.29 8.31
C GLN A 186 -10.20 2.48 7.63
N LEU A 187 -9.78 1.53 6.80
CA LEU A 187 -8.49 1.56 6.16
C LEU A 187 -8.59 1.26 4.67
N THR A 188 -8.03 2.15 3.86
CA THR A 188 -7.89 1.93 2.42
C THR A 188 -6.43 1.66 2.10
N LEU A 189 -6.16 0.56 1.43
CA LEU A 189 -4.84 0.22 0.93
C LEU A 189 -4.81 0.42 -0.59
N ALA A 190 -4.24 1.53 -1.05
CA ALA A 190 -3.93 1.70 -2.47
C ALA A 190 -2.64 0.93 -2.79
N ARG A 191 -2.67 0.16 -3.87
CA ARG A 191 -1.57 -0.70 -4.30
C ARG A 191 -1.14 -0.33 -5.70
N GLN A 192 0.16 -0.32 -5.91
CA GLN A 192 0.77 -0.21 -7.22
C GLN A 192 1.06 -1.61 -7.76
N ASP A 193 0.83 -1.82 -9.04
CA ASP A 193 1.06 -3.10 -9.72
C ASP A 193 0.40 -4.30 -9.02
N PRO A 194 -0.95 -4.27 -8.84
CA PRO A 194 -1.68 -5.30 -8.09
C PRO A 194 -1.87 -6.60 -8.89
N ASP A 195 -1.48 -6.64 -10.19
CA ASP A 195 -1.78 -7.75 -11.09
C ASP A 195 -0.85 -8.94 -10.92
N ASN A 196 0.03 -8.89 -9.94
CA ASN A 196 0.99 -9.94 -9.70
C ASN A 196 0.35 -11.06 -8.87
N TYR A 197 -0.40 -11.95 -9.54
CA TYR A 197 -1.03 -13.11 -8.92
C TYR A 197 -0.05 -14.11 -8.32
N ASP A 198 1.20 -14.07 -8.75
CA ASP A 198 2.25 -14.95 -8.26
C ASP A 198 2.83 -14.47 -6.94
N ASP A 199 2.57 -13.21 -6.56
CA ASP A 199 2.90 -12.69 -5.26
C ASP A 199 1.92 -13.18 -4.22
N LEU A 200 2.45 -13.86 -3.25
CA LEU A 200 1.73 -14.41 -2.12
C LEU A 200 1.23 -13.35 -1.16
N SER A 201 1.74 -12.12 -1.30
CA SER A 201 1.30 -10.99 -0.52
C SER A 201 0.23 -10.22 -1.28
N CYS A 202 -0.80 -9.78 -0.58
CA CYS A 202 -1.80 -8.86 -1.10
C CYS A 202 -1.27 -7.42 -1.17
N LEU A 203 0.04 -7.25 -1.23
CA LEU A 203 0.74 -5.98 -1.27
C LEU A 203 1.14 -5.64 -2.71
N GLY A 204 1.19 -4.35 -3.02
CA GLY A 204 1.70 -3.86 -4.30
C GLY A 204 3.23 -3.79 -4.29
N ARG A 205 3.83 -3.57 -5.48
CA ARG A 205 5.28 -3.47 -5.64
C ARG A 205 5.75 -2.05 -5.88
N PRO A 206 6.89 -1.65 -5.31
CA PRO A 206 7.53 -0.37 -5.60
C PRO A 206 7.86 -0.21 -7.08
N PHE A 207 7.76 1.01 -7.59
CA PHE A 207 8.04 1.32 -9.00
C PHE A 207 9.45 0.92 -9.45
N MET A 208 10.44 1.06 -8.57
CA MET A 208 11.85 0.77 -8.88
C MET A 208 12.30 -0.63 -8.44
N ASP A 209 11.37 -1.53 -8.08
CA ASP A 209 11.72 -2.87 -7.58
C ASP A 209 12.61 -3.64 -8.54
N ALA A 210 12.22 -3.75 -9.81
CA ALA A 210 13.00 -4.44 -10.84
C ALA A 210 14.40 -3.86 -11.07
N SER A 211 14.61 -2.58 -10.71
CA SER A 211 15.90 -1.90 -10.92
C SER A 211 16.88 -2.06 -9.75
N ARG A 212 16.48 -2.66 -8.64
CA ARG A 212 17.29 -2.75 -7.41
C ARG A 212 18.60 -3.49 -7.63
N GLU A 213 18.54 -4.64 -8.29
CA GLU A 213 19.73 -5.46 -8.52
C GLU A 213 20.72 -4.76 -9.46
N ILE A 214 20.23 -4.14 -10.53
CA ILE A 214 21.05 -3.38 -11.46
C ILE A 214 21.72 -2.21 -10.75
N TRP A 215 20.99 -1.50 -9.91
CA TRP A 215 21.53 -0.39 -9.12
C TRP A 215 22.64 -0.84 -8.16
N ARG A 216 22.48 -1.98 -7.49
CA ARG A 216 23.53 -2.56 -6.62
C ARG A 216 24.79 -2.91 -7.41
N LYS A 217 24.63 -3.57 -8.56
CA LYS A 217 25.74 -3.94 -9.45
C LYS A 217 26.47 -2.71 -9.97
N LEU A 218 25.76 -1.66 -10.33
CA LEU A 218 26.35 -0.38 -10.75
C LEU A 218 27.20 0.23 -9.63
N GLY A 219 26.70 0.25 -8.39
CA GLY A 219 27.44 0.75 -7.23
C GLY A 219 28.73 -0.02 -6.96
N MET A 220 28.72 -1.35 -7.11
CA MET A 220 29.92 -2.20 -7.00
C MET A 220 30.92 -1.86 -8.10
N THR A 221 30.48 -1.74 -9.35
CA THR A 221 31.35 -1.40 -10.49
C THR A 221 32.01 -0.04 -10.31
N ASP A 222 31.28 0.98 -9.83
CA ASP A 222 31.83 2.29 -9.56
C ASP A 222 32.91 2.24 -8.48
N THR A 223 32.70 1.43 -7.43
CA THR A 223 33.69 1.22 -6.36
C THR A 223 34.94 0.52 -6.89
N ASP A 224 34.80 -0.52 -7.69
CA ASP A 224 35.93 -1.26 -8.28
C ASP A 224 36.76 -0.38 -9.21
N LEU A 225 36.11 0.47 -10.00
CA LEU A 225 36.79 1.44 -10.85
C LEU A 225 37.60 2.47 -10.05
N LEU A 226 37.08 2.94 -8.91
CA LEU A 226 37.80 3.84 -8.01
C LEU A 226 39.02 3.16 -7.41
N ILE A 227 38.90 1.91 -6.94
CA ILE A 227 40.00 1.13 -6.40
C ILE A 227 41.08 0.93 -7.47
N GLN A 228 40.71 0.51 -8.68
CA GLN A 228 41.65 0.33 -9.78
C GLN A 228 42.41 1.64 -10.13
N ARG A 229 41.71 2.77 -10.17
CA ARG A 229 42.35 4.09 -10.41
C ARG A 229 43.32 4.45 -9.32
N HIS A 230 42.97 4.20 -8.06
CA HIS A 230 43.84 4.43 -6.91
C HIS A 230 45.12 3.60 -6.99
N HIS A 231 44.99 2.29 -7.23
CA HIS A 231 46.18 1.43 -7.40
C HIS A 231 47.07 1.83 -8.55
N ARG A 232 46.52 2.22 -9.70
CA ARG A 232 47.31 2.71 -10.83
C ARG A 232 48.05 4.04 -10.53
N SER A 233 47.47 4.88 -9.69
CA SER A 233 48.14 6.16 -9.31
C SER A 233 49.30 5.95 -8.34
N GLN A 234 49.30 4.85 -7.57
CA GLN A 234 50.40 4.51 -6.65
C GLN A 234 51.56 3.78 -7.32
N MET A 235 51.35 3.19 -8.51
CA MET A 235 52.40 2.51 -9.27
C MET A 235 53.17 3.42 -10.23
N ARG A 236 52.90 4.72 -10.25
CA ARG A 236 53.65 5.75 -10.97
C ARG A 236 54.48 6.58 -10.03
#